data_8f32d9912f1ad4617654720bffe41dd9
#
_entry.id   8f32d9912f1ad4617654720bffe41dd9
#
_cell.length_a   1.000
_cell.length_b   1.000
_cell.length_c   1.000
_cell.angle_alpha   90.00
_cell.angle_beta   90.00
_cell.angle_gamma   90.00
#
_symmetry.space_group_name_H-M   'P 1'
#
loop_
_entity.id
_entity.type
_entity.pdbx_description
1 polymer ?
#
loop_
_entity_poly.entity_id
_entity_poly.type
_entity_poly.pdbx_seq_one_letter_code
_entity_poly.pdbx_strand_id
1 'polypeptide(L)' 'MQVGDLVRWKNERILEIESDIGVIMSELRHGVNSSFVDVLVDGKIIPVNWLALEVISETR' A
#
# COMPACT_ATOMS: atom_id res chain seq x y z
N MET A 1 1.13 -4.34 -9.17
CA MET A 1 0.83 -3.17 -8.35
C MET A 1 1.44 -1.95 -8.99
N GLN A 2 0.65 -0.96 -9.26
CA GLN A 2 1.09 0.20 -9.99
C GLN A 2 0.65 1.46 -9.31
N VAL A 3 1.29 2.56 -9.67
CA VAL A 3 0.89 3.86 -9.15
C VAL A 3 -0.56 4.10 -9.51
N GLY A 4 -1.34 4.51 -8.54
CA GLY A 4 -2.75 4.76 -8.73
C GLY A 4 -3.68 3.65 -8.33
N ASP A 5 -3.12 2.46 -8.06
CA ASP A 5 -3.96 1.35 -7.65
C ASP A 5 -4.49 1.58 -6.24
N LEU A 6 -5.70 1.13 -6.01
CA LEU A 6 -6.24 1.13 -4.67
C LEU A 6 -5.89 -0.18 -4.01
N VAL A 7 -5.46 -0.10 -2.78
CA VAL A 7 -5.04 -1.28 -2.03
C VAL A 7 -5.62 -1.23 -0.64
N ARG A 8 -5.63 -2.37 0.01
CA ARG A 8 -6.00 -2.41 1.41
C ARG A 8 -5.07 -3.40 2.10
N TRP A 9 -5.02 -3.31 3.41
CA TRP A 9 -4.18 -4.18 4.20
C TRP A 9 -4.84 -5.54 4.30
N LYS A 10 -4.05 -6.56 4.09
CA LYS A 10 -4.59 -7.89 4.07
C LYS A 10 -5.00 -8.39 5.44
N ASN A 11 -4.12 -8.19 6.39
CA ASN A 11 -4.34 -8.85 7.64
C ASN A 11 -4.51 -7.93 8.80
N GLU A 12 -3.57 -7.16 9.05
CA GLU A 12 -3.52 -6.43 10.26
C GLU A 12 -3.89 -5.03 10.07
N ARG A 13 -4.41 -4.41 11.06
CA ARG A 13 -4.63 -3.02 11.02
C ARG A 13 -3.44 -2.33 11.58
N ILE A 14 -3.04 -1.24 10.99
CA ILE A 14 -2.01 -0.42 11.54
C ILE A 14 -2.69 0.54 12.45
N LEU A 15 -2.37 0.50 13.71
CA LEU A 15 -3.13 1.17 14.72
C LEU A 15 -3.32 2.64 14.52
N GLU A 16 -2.38 3.29 13.90
CA GLU A 16 -2.46 4.71 13.72
C GLU A 16 -3.21 5.14 12.50
N ILE A 17 -3.73 4.19 11.74
CA ILE A 17 -4.43 4.49 10.51
C ILE A 17 -5.86 4.07 10.65
N GLU A 18 -6.77 5.01 10.47
CA GLU A 18 -8.16 4.68 10.59
C GLU A 18 -8.73 4.05 9.36
N SER A 19 -8.16 4.35 8.23
CA SER A 19 -8.66 3.80 6.98
C SER A 19 -7.78 2.65 6.59
N ASP A 20 -8.35 1.57 6.11
CA ASP A 20 -7.52 0.47 5.64
C ASP A 20 -7.43 0.47 4.11
N ILE A 21 -7.78 1.56 3.49
CA ILE A 21 -7.67 1.69 2.04
C ILE A 21 -6.67 2.79 1.73
N GLY A 22 -5.77 2.52 0.83
CA GLY A 22 -4.79 3.52 0.42
C GLY A 22 -4.60 3.49 -1.08
N VAL A 23 -3.78 4.40 -1.56
CA VAL A 23 -3.49 4.51 -2.99
C VAL A 23 -1.99 4.37 -3.17
N ILE A 24 -1.58 3.55 -4.11
CA ILE A 24 -0.16 3.37 -4.39
C ILE A 24 0.39 4.64 -5.03
N MET A 25 1.45 5.15 -4.46
CA MET A 25 2.04 6.39 -4.93
C MET A 25 3.38 6.21 -5.60
N SER A 26 3.97 5.04 -5.52
CA SER A 26 5.25 4.81 -6.17
C SER A 26 5.31 3.39 -6.68
N GLU A 27 6.28 3.14 -7.54
CA GLU A 27 6.49 1.79 -8.00
C GLU A 27 7.15 0.99 -6.91
N LEU A 28 7.10 -0.31 -7.07
CA LEU A 28 7.67 -1.20 -6.10
C LEU A 28 9.17 -0.96 -5.99
N ARG A 29 9.66 -0.80 -4.79
CA ARG A 29 11.09 -0.62 -4.55
C ARG A 29 11.60 -1.85 -3.81
N HIS A 30 12.76 -2.32 -4.22
CA HIS A 30 13.31 -3.53 -3.65
C HIS A 30 14.27 -3.20 -2.52
N GLY A 31 14.02 -3.80 -1.38
CA GLY A 31 14.93 -3.66 -0.26
C GLY A 31 15.78 -4.89 -0.13
N VAL A 32 16.41 -5.05 1.00
CA VAL A 32 17.30 -6.17 1.23
C VAL A 32 16.52 -7.46 1.32
N ASN A 33 15.47 -7.48 2.09
CA ASN A 33 14.72 -8.70 2.29
C ASN A 33 13.29 -8.61 1.83
N SER A 34 12.88 -7.48 1.35
CA SER A 34 11.49 -7.33 0.95
C SER A 34 11.36 -6.13 0.02
N SER A 35 10.20 -5.95 -0.51
CA SER A 35 9.93 -4.85 -1.41
C SER A 35 8.86 -3.97 -0.81
N PHE A 36 8.94 -2.69 -1.07
CA PHE A 36 8.05 -1.73 -0.48
C PHE A 36 7.46 -0.82 -1.53
N VAL A 37 6.29 -0.29 -1.24
CA VAL A 37 5.69 0.74 -2.07
C VAL A 37 5.27 1.86 -1.14
N ASP A 38 5.17 3.07 -1.68
CA ASP A 38 4.64 4.18 -0.93
C ASP A 38 3.14 4.18 -1.11
N VAL A 39 2.43 4.34 -0.03
CA VAL A 39 0.97 4.30 -0.04
C VAL A 39 0.46 5.57 0.61
N LEU A 40 -0.47 6.22 -0.06
CA LEU A 40 -1.13 7.40 0.51
C LEU A 40 -2.36 6.93 1.25
N VAL A 41 -2.41 7.19 2.53
CA VAL A 41 -3.54 6.81 3.34
C VAL A 41 -3.72 7.86 4.43
N ASP A 42 -4.94 8.31 4.61
CA ASP A 42 -5.26 9.33 5.60
C ASP A 42 -4.42 10.58 5.43
N GLY A 43 -4.16 10.95 4.20
CA GLY A 43 -3.39 12.15 3.92
C GLY A 43 -1.90 12.03 4.15
N LYS A 44 -1.41 10.83 4.43
CA LYS A 44 0.01 10.61 4.67
C LYS A 44 0.54 9.58 3.72
N ILE A 45 1.80 9.70 3.37
CA ILE A 45 2.44 8.72 2.51
C ILE A 45 3.37 7.89 3.36
N ILE A 46 3.15 6.59 3.39
CA ILE A 46 3.95 5.70 4.21
C ILE A 46 4.49 4.56 3.36
N PRO A 47 5.68 4.06 3.68
CA PRO A 47 6.20 2.90 2.98
C PRO A 47 5.63 1.63 3.59
N VAL A 48 5.17 0.73 2.74
CA VAL A 48 4.51 -0.48 3.22
C VAL A 48 5.04 -1.65 2.43
N ASN A 49 5.28 -2.75 3.13
CA ASN A 49 5.72 -3.97 2.48
C ASN A 49 4.58 -4.45 1.59
N TRP A 50 4.88 -4.70 0.32
CA TRP A 50 3.84 -5.03 -0.63
C TRP A 50 3.09 -6.30 -0.28
N LEU A 51 3.71 -7.20 0.46
CA LEU A 51 3.05 -8.43 0.85
C LEU A 51 1.90 -8.20 1.83
N ALA A 52 1.89 -7.06 2.46
CA ALA A 52 0.82 -6.74 3.38
C ALA A 52 -0.37 -6.11 2.70
N LEU A 53 -0.29 -5.94 1.38
CA LEU A 53 -1.32 -5.21 0.65
C LEU A 53 -2.03 -6.08 -0.34
N GLU A 54 -3.26 -5.74 -0.59
CA GLU A 54 -4.07 -6.44 -1.57
C GLU A 54 -4.64 -5.39 -2.51
N VAL A 55 -4.44 -5.55 -3.80
CA VAL A 55 -4.96 -4.61 -4.77
C VAL A 55 -6.45 -4.84 -4.93
N ILE A 56 -7.22 -3.80 -4.75
CA ILE A 56 -8.67 -3.92 -4.88
C ILE A 56 -9.22 -3.15 -6.07
N SER A 57 -8.39 -2.31 -6.70
CA SER A 57 -8.87 -1.62 -7.85
C SER A 57 -8.66 -2.49 -9.05
N GLU A 58 -9.68 -2.68 -9.81
CA GLU A 58 -9.57 -3.49 -10.95
C GLU A 58 -9.62 -2.59 -12.10
N THR A 59 -8.54 -2.29 -12.67
CA THR A 59 -8.58 -1.43 -13.72
C THR A 59 -8.79 -2.13 -14.92
N ARG A 60 -9.65 -2.05 -15.50
CA ARG A 60 -9.78 -2.75 -16.66
C ARG A 60 -10.71 -2.33 -17.52
#